data_78f1f3dda7e890b5249be3eb17b76d95
#
_entry.id   78f1f3dda7e890b5249be3eb17b76d95
#
_cell.length_a   1.000
_cell.length_b   1.000
_cell.length_c   1.000
_cell.angle_alpha   90.00
_cell.angle_beta   90.00
_cell.angle_gamma   90.00
#
_symmetry.space_group_name_H-M   'P 1'
#
loop_
_entity.id
_entity.type
_entity.pdbx_description
1 polymer ?
#
loop_
_entity_poly.entity_id
_entity_poly.type
_entity_poly.pdbx_seq_one_letter_code
_entity_poly.pdbx_strand_id
1 'polypeptide(L)'
;MTRQISLHAVDGGIMELIEQILKLKKEKNALILAHYYQIPEIQDVADFVGDSLALAKIGASDARDLIVLCGVRFMGETAKILSKNKKVLLPSLDAGCPMADMVDAKDLQKYKQANPNRTIVSYVNTTAEVKTLTDICVTSSNALKIMEKLEDTQFLFLPDRNLGTYIQSQMPEKDIELWPGFCLTHQRLRREDVVELMDANPSAQVLAHPECNQGVLGLADYIGSTKGILDYAKNSQHKEFIIATEDGIMHPLSEDNPNKKFILASPRLVCMNMKKNSLQGLYRCLLEETNEILLDEQTIELAKKPLDRMLAMS
;
A
#
# COMPACT_ATOMS: atom_id res chain seq x y z
N MET A 1 12.54 16.59 8.73
CA MET A 1 12.59 17.73 7.79
C MET A 1 11.17 17.99 7.34
N THR A 2 10.60 19.11 7.71
CA THR A 2 9.25 19.56 7.28
C THR A 2 9.31 19.83 5.77
N ARG A 3 8.56 19.07 4.97
CA ARG A 3 8.40 19.37 3.54
C ARG A 3 7.79 20.78 3.42
N GLN A 4 8.41 21.63 2.61
CA GLN A 4 7.82 22.91 2.23
C GLN A 4 6.67 22.60 1.25
N ILE A 5 5.44 22.95 1.65
CA ILE A 5 4.25 22.82 0.81
C ILE A 5 4.46 23.68 -0.43
N SER A 6 4.46 23.05 -1.62
CA SER A 6 4.58 23.77 -2.89
C SER A 6 3.24 24.49 -3.19
N LEU A 7 3.17 25.77 -2.90
CA LEU A 7 1.96 26.60 -2.90
C LEU A 7 1.54 27.15 -4.28
N HIS A 8 1.80 26.42 -5.37
CA HIS A 8 1.43 26.89 -6.71
C HIS A 8 -0.03 26.53 -7.03
N ALA A 9 -0.89 27.55 -6.98
CA ALA A 9 -2.29 27.58 -7.45
C ALA A 9 -3.31 26.76 -6.64
N VAL A 10 -3.23 26.80 -5.31
CA VAL A 10 -4.28 26.23 -4.44
C VAL A 10 -5.38 27.26 -4.18
N ASP A 11 -6.66 26.87 -4.31
CA ASP A 11 -7.82 27.70 -3.96
C ASP A 11 -7.73 28.15 -2.50
N GLY A 12 -8.07 29.42 -2.20
CA GLY A 12 -7.96 30.00 -0.86
C GLY A 12 -8.66 29.18 0.23
N GLY A 13 -9.76 28.51 -0.10
CA GLY A 13 -10.47 27.59 0.82
C GLY A 13 -9.70 26.32 1.17
N ILE A 14 -8.89 25.79 0.24
CA ILE A 14 -8.04 24.62 0.48
C ILE A 14 -6.87 24.98 1.39
N MET A 15 -6.28 26.15 1.21
CA MET A 15 -5.20 26.65 2.08
C MET A 15 -5.64 26.82 3.54
N GLU A 16 -6.81 27.44 3.76
CA GLU A 16 -7.37 27.58 5.09
C GLU A 16 -7.61 26.21 5.75
N LEU A 17 -8.11 25.24 4.99
CA LEU A 17 -8.35 23.88 5.48
C LEU A 17 -7.05 23.17 5.87
N ILE A 18 -6.00 23.33 5.08
CA ILE A 18 -4.65 22.79 5.37
C ILE A 18 -4.12 23.39 6.69
N GLU A 19 -4.22 24.71 6.86
CA GLU A 19 -3.81 25.39 8.09
C GLU A 19 -4.57 24.88 9.32
N GLN A 20 -5.89 24.68 9.19
CA GLN A 20 -6.72 24.11 10.26
C GLN A 20 -6.32 22.67 10.59
N ILE A 21 -6.03 21.83 9.59
CA ILE A 21 -5.53 20.46 9.79
C ILE A 21 -4.19 20.46 10.52
N LEU A 22 -3.24 21.28 10.10
CA LEU A 22 -1.93 21.38 10.73
C LEU A 22 -2.02 21.89 12.18
N LYS A 23 -2.93 22.81 12.47
CA LYS A 23 -3.23 23.27 13.81
C LYS A 23 -3.78 22.16 14.68
N LEU A 24 -4.83 21.46 14.24
CA LEU A 24 -5.44 20.33 14.96
C LEU A 24 -4.45 19.18 15.17
N LYS A 25 -3.64 18.84 14.16
CA LYS A 25 -2.57 17.86 14.27
C LYS A 25 -1.65 18.16 15.45
N LYS A 26 -1.22 19.41 15.59
CA LYS A 26 -0.35 19.85 16.68
C LYS A 26 -1.07 19.87 18.04
N GLU A 27 -2.28 20.41 18.12
CA GLU A 27 -3.08 20.50 19.34
C GLU A 27 -3.40 19.13 19.94
N LYS A 28 -3.70 18.15 19.07
CA LYS A 28 -4.05 16.79 19.48
C LYS A 28 -2.84 15.86 19.56
N ASN A 29 -1.64 16.35 19.29
CA ASN A 29 -0.44 15.53 19.17
C ASN A 29 -0.66 14.29 18.27
N ALA A 30 -1.35 14.49 17.14
CA ALA A 30 -1.72 13.41 16.22
C ALA A 30 -0.60 13.10 15.24
N LEU A 31 -0.42 11.81 14.95
CA LEU A 31 0.43 11.30 13.88
C LEU A 31 -0.41 11.10 12.63
N ILE A 32 -0.18 11.88 11.57
CA ILE A 32 -0.82 11.68 10.27
C ILE A 32 0.09 10.85 9.38
N LEU A 33 -0.38 9.67 9.01
CA LEU A 33 0.27 8.74 8.09
C LEU A 33 -0.49 8.71 6.77
N ALA A 34 0.18 8.88 5.62
CA ALA A 34 -0.46 8.82 4.32
C ALA A 34 0.21 7.79 3.41
N HIS A 35 -0.61 6.98 2.73
CA HIS A 35 -0.09 6.12 1.68
C HIS A 35 0.27 6.94 0.44
N TYR A 36 1.27 6.52 -0.33
CA TYR A 36 1.67 7.16 -1.59
C TYR A 36 0.51 7.31 -2.61
N TYR A 37 -0.56 6.53 -2.48
CA TYR A 37 -1.73 6.60 -3.37
C TYR A 37 -2.77 7.64 -2.91
N GLN A 38 -2.45 8.48 -1.96
CA GLN A 38 -3.29 9.62 -1.59
C GLN A 38 -3.13 10.78 -2.57
N ILE A 39 -4.08 11.71 -2.55
CA ILE A 39 -3.98 12.97 -3.29
C ILE A 39 -2.80 13.80 -2.75
N PRO A 40 -2.18 14.66 -3.58
CA PRO A 40 -1.02 15.46 -3.18
C PRO A 40 -1.23 16.22 -1.87
N GLU A 41 -2.37 16.88 -1.71
CA GLU A 41 -2.67 17.71 -0.55
C GLU A 41 -2.68 16.91 0.77
N ILE A 42 -3.11 15.66 0.74
CA ILE A 42 -3.05 14.76 1.91
C ILE A 42 -1.60 14.31 2.16
N GLN A 43 -0.84 14.02 1.11
CA GLN A 43 0.56 13.67 1.25
C GLN A 43 1.35 14.82 1.88
N ASP A 44 1.06 16.07 1.51
CA ASP A 44 1.78 17.26 1.98
C ASP A 44 1.51 17.58 3.46
N VAL A 45 0.30 17.32 3.99
CA VAL A 45 -0.02 17.56 5.41
C VAL A 45 0.38 16.39 6.33
N ALA A 46 0.72 15.23 5.76
CA ALA A 46 1.12 14.06 6.52
C ALA A 46 2.48 14.23 7.20
N ASP A 47 2.68 13.60 8.35
CA ASP A 47 3.99 13.51 9.00
C ASP A 47 4.91 12.55 8.24
N PHE A 48 4.33 11.46 7.72
CA PHE A 48 5.03 10.47 6.91
C PHE A 48 4.17 10.00 5.75
N VAL A 49 4.79 9.93 4.59
CA VAL A 49 4.21 9.31 3.39
C VAL A 49 4.99 8.05 3.08
N GLY A 50 4.29 6.94 2.88
CA GLY A 50 4.97 5.65 2.70
C GLY A 50 4.09 4.58 2.05
N ASP A 51 4.70 3.42 1.80
CA ASP A 51 3.98 2.18 1.50
C ASP A 51 3.44 1.53 2.80
N SER A 52 2.67 0.45 2.65
CA SER A 52 2.03 -0.23 3.79
C SER A 52 3.04 -0.69 4.85
N LEU A 53 4.23 -1.17 4.45
CA LEU A 53 5.26 -1.63 5.38
C LEU A 53 5.86 -0.48 6.18
N ALA A 54 6.23 0.61 5.50
CA ALA A 54 6.81 1.78 6.13
C ALA A 54 5.84 2.41 7.13
N LEU A 55 4.58 2.59 6.73
CA LEU A 55 3.55 3.16 7.61
C LEU A 55 3.24 2.28 8.81
N ALA A 56 3.21 0.96 8.64
CA ALA A 56 3.04 0.01 9.73
C ALA A 56 4.18 0.10 10.77
N LYS A 57 5.44 0.16 10.32
CA LYS A 57 6.62 0.32 11.18
C LYS A 57 6.60 1.64 11.95
N ILE A 58 6.29 2.75 11.26
CA ILE A 58 6.23 4.09 11.87
C ILE A 58 5.10 4.15 12.90
N GLY A 59 3.89 3.70 12.53
CA GLY A 59 2.74 3.69 13.44
C GLY A 59 3.00 2.90 14.73
N ALA A 60 3.73 1.78 14.63
CA ALA A 60 4.09 0.96 15.79
C ALA A 60 5.16 1.63 16.68
N SER A 61 6.12 2.35 16.11
CA SER A 61 7.28 2.88 16.84
C SER A 61 7.13 4.34 17.31
N ASP A 62 6.24 5.14 16.73
CA ASP A 62 6.02 6.54 17.12
C ASP A 62 5.45 6.62 18.53
N ALA A 63 5.79 7.64 19.28
CA ALA A 63 5.37 7.80 20.68
C ALA A 63 3.95 8.39 20.85
N ARG A 64 3.33 8.91 19.79
CA ARG A 64 2.00 9.53 19.84
C ARG A 64 0.90 8.47 19.95
N ASP A 65 -0.12 8.77 20.75
CA ASP A 65 -1.23 7.84 21.00
C ASP A 65 -2.37 7.94 19.98
N LEU A 66 -2.44 9.05 19.23
CA LEU A 66 -3.44 9.29 18.20
C LEU A 66 -2.80 9.16 16.82
N ILE A 67 -3.25 8.18 16.04
CA ILE A 67 -2.84 7.96 14.65
C ILE A 67 -4.03 8.26 13.75
N VAL A 68 -3.85 9.12 12.74
CA VAL A 68 -4.78 9.25 11.62
C VAL A 68 -4.12 8.69 10.38
N LEU A 69 -4.66 7.59 9.89
CA LEU A 69 -4.10 6.90 8.73
C LEU A 69 -4.93 7.22 7.48
N CYS A 70 -4.36 8.00 6.57
CA CYS A 70 -4.91 8.27 5.24
C CYS A 70 -4.55 7.11 4.29
N GLY A 71 -5.43 6.14 4.22
CA GLY A 71 -5.27 4.90 3.49
C GLY A 71 -6.59 4.15 3.38
N VAL A 72 -6.52 2.84 3.23
CA VAL A 72 -7.70 1.96 3.20
C VAL A 72 -7.81 1.12 4.47
N ARG A 73 -9.00 0.54 4.69
CA ARG A 73 -9.40 -0.09 5.95
C ARG A 73 -8.39 -1.11 6.48
N PHE A 74 -7.91 -2.06 5.67
CA PHE A 74 -6.94 -3.07 6.12
C PHE A 74 -5.62 -2.46 6.65
N MET A 75 -5.24 -1.28 6.17
CA MET A 75 -4.05 -0.56 6.66
C MET A 75 -4.32 0.01 8.06
N GLY A 76 -5.52 0.57 8.29
CA GLY A 76 -5.96 1.01 9.62
C GLY A 76 -6.04 -0.17 10.60
N GLU A 77 -6.58 -1.31 10.16
CA GLU A 77 -6.59 -2.55 10.95
C GLU A 77 -5.17 -3.02 11.29
N THR A 78 -4.26 -3.01 10.31
CA THR A 78 -2.84 -3.36 10.54
C THR A 78 -2.19 -2.41 11.56
N ALA A 79 -2.42 -1.10 11.44
CA ALA A 79 -1.92 -0.12 12.41
C ALA A 79 -2.49 -0.36 13.81
N LYS A 80 -3.79 -0.67 13.93
CA LYS A 80 -4.44 -0.99 15.22
C LYS A 80 -3.90 -2.28 15.83
N ILE A 81 -3.70 -3.33 15.04
CA ILE A 81 -3.13 -4.62 15.50
C ILE A 81 -1.73 -4.41 16.06
N LEU A 82 -0.88 -3.65 15.37
CA LEU A 82 0.49 -3.40 15.81
C LEU A 82 0.61 -2.38 16.94
N SER A 83 -0.44 -1.57 17.16
CA SER A 83 -0.48 -0.48 18.14
C SER A 83 -1.78 -0.51 18.95
N LYS A 84 -2.09 -1.66 19.58
CA LYS A 84 -3.40 -1.92 20.23
C LYS A 84 -3.86 -0.84 21.20
N ASN A 85 -2.92 -0.20 21.89
CA ASN A 85 -3.21 0.83 22.91
C ASN A 85 -3.42 2.22 22.30
N LYS A 86 -3.12 2.41 21.01
CA LYS A 86 -3.29 3.69 20.34
C LYS A 86 -4.68 3.81 19.72
N LYS A 87 -5.17 5.02 19.63
CA LYS A 87 -6.36 5.36 18.88
C LYS A 87 -5.99 5.50 17.39
N VAL A 88 -6.55 4.66 16.55
CA VAL A 88 -6.30 4.67 15.09
C VAL A 88 -7.57 5.09 14.38
N LEU A 89 -7.50 6.21 13.68
CA LEU A 89 -8.61 6.79 12.92
C LEU A 89 -8.36 6.69 11.42
N LEU A 90 -9.44 6.59 10.64
CA LEU A 90 -9.44 6.71 9.18
C LEU A 90 -10.28 7.91 8.76
N PRO A 91 -9.83 8.79 7.83
CA PRO A 91 -10.66 9.88 7.32
C PRO A 91 -11.98 9.42 6.69
N SER A 92 -12.00 8.19 6.14
CA SER A 92 -13.22 7.54 5.60
C SER A 92 -13.22 6.04 5.93
N LEU A 93 -14.25 5.55 6.64
CA LEU A 93 -14.44 4.12 6.87
C LEU A 93 -14.88 3.36 5.61
N ASP A 94 -15.44 4.07 4.61
CA ASP A 94 -15.82 3.50 3.32
C ASP A 94 -14.63 3.25 2.38
N ALA A 95 -13.43 3.68 2.79
CA ALA A 95 -12.20 3.41 2.07
C ALA A 95 -11.77 1.94 2.26
N GLY A 96 -12.55 1.00 1.71
CA GLY A 96 -12.24 -0.44 1.70
C GLY A 96 -11.19 -0.81 0.64
N CYS A 97 -10.86 -2.09 0.57
CA CYS A 97 -10.02 -2.63 -0.50
C CYS A 97 -10.70 -3.87 -1.11
N PRO A 98 -11.25 -3.76 -2.35
CA PRO A 98 -11.93 -4.89 -2.97
C PRO A 98 -11.07 -6.15 -3.09
N MET A 99 -9.75 -6.00 -3.24
CA MET A 99 -8.83 -7.14 -3.24
C MET A 99 -8.78 -7.83 -1.88
N ALA A 100 -8.77 -7.06 -0.77
CA ALA A 100 -8.81 -7.62 0.57
C ALA A 100 -10.11 -8.41 0.83
N ASP A 101 -11.21 -7.98 0.23
CA ASP A 101 -12.53 -8.59 0.35
C ASP A 101 -12.68 -9.84 -0.55
N MET A 102 -11.71 -10.15 -1.42
CA MET A 102 -11.71 -11.38 -2.24
C MET A 102 -11.30 -12.63 -1.45
N VAL A 103 -10.92 -12.50 -0.20
CA VAL A 103 -10.64 -13.64 0.70
C VAL A 103 -11.68 -13.64 1.82
N ASP A 104 -12.54 -14.63 1.82
CA ASP A 104 -13.43 -14.91 2.96
C ASP A 104 -12.66 -15.76 4.00
N ALA A 105 -12.68 -15.35 5.27
CA ALA A 105 -11.97 -16.04 6.33
C ALA A 105 -12.45 -17.47 6.57
N LYS A 106 -13.76 -17.75 6.38
CA LYS A 106 -14.31 -19.10 6.52
C LYS A 106 -13.84 -20.02 5.41
N ASP A 107 -13.70 -19.50 4.19
CA ASP A 107 -13.20 -20.29 3.07
C ASP A 107 -11.69 -20.54 3.22
N LEU A 108 -10.93 -19.55 3.70
CA LEU A 108 -9.52 -19.76 4.05
C LEU A 108 -9.37 -20.80 5.17
N GLN A 109 -10.23 -20.78 6.18
CA GLN A 109 -10.21 -21.78 7.25
C GLN A 109 -10.47 -23.20 6.74
N LYS A 110 -11.47 -23.37 5.84
CA LYS A 110 -11.72 -24.66 5.19
C LYS A 110 -10.52 -25.13 4.38
N TYR A 111 -9.93 -24.21 3.61
CA TYR A 111 -8.73 -24.50 2.84
C TYR A 111 -7.59 -24.98 3.73
N LYS A 112 -7.29 -24.26 4.83
CA LYS A 112 -6.22 -24.58 5.78
C LYS A 112 -6.42 -25.95 6.42
N GLN A 113 -7.67 -26.31 6.76
CA GLN A 113 -8.02 -27.63 7.28
C GLN A 113 -7.79 -28.76 6.27
N ALA A 114 -8.08 -28.51 4.99
CA ALA A 114 -7.88 -29.47 3.92
C ALA A 114 -6.39 -29.61 3.48
N ASN A 115 -5.57 -28.58 3.73
CA ASN A 115 -4.18 -28.48 3.29
C ASN A 115 -3.24 -28.12 4.45
N PRO A 116 -3.14 -28.97 5.50
CA PRO A 116 -2.44 -28.64 6.74
C PRO A 116 -0.93 -28.45 6.59
N ASN A 117 -0.34 -28.91 5.48
CA ASN A 117 1.09 -28.82 5.19
C ASN A 117 1.49 -27.57 4.41
N ARG A 118 0.50 -26.76 3.96
CA ARG A 118 0.78 -25.52 3.25
C ARG A 118 0.90 -24.33 4.19
N THR A 119 1.98 -23.59 4.08
CA THR A 119 2.19 -22.34 4.80
C THR A 119 1.35 -21.22 4.14
N ILE A 120 0.52 -20.57 4.93
CA ILE A 120 -0.35 -19.47 4.47
C ILE A 120 0.42 -18.16 4.51
N VAL A 121 0.75 -17.64 3.33
CA VAL A 121 1.42 -16.35 3.14
C VAL A 121 0.41 -15.32 2.68
N SER A 122 0.12 -14.34 3.51
CA SER A 122 -0.83 -13.29 3.19
C SER A 122 -0.13 -11.98 2.86
N TYR A 123 -0.41 -11.45 1.68
CA TYR A 123 -0.17 -10.04 1.44
C TYR A 123 -0.97 -9.22 2.45
N VAL A 124 -0.41 -8.15 3.02
CA VAL A 124 -1.07 -7.34 4.08
C VAL A 124 -2.41 -6.77 3.66
N ASN A 125 -2.70 -6.74 2.34
CA ASN A 125 -3.97 -6.31 1.75
C ASN A 125 -5.08 -7.37 1.97
N THR A 126 -5.31 -7.70 3.22
CA THR A 126 -6.33 -8.63 3.73
C THR A 126 -6.97 -8.06 4.98
N THR A 127 -8.15 -8.55 5.36
CA THR A 127 -8.83 -8.14 6.59
C THR A 127 -8.07 -8.63 7.84
N ALA A 128 -8.34 -8.02 8.99
CA ALA A 128 -7.82 -8.48 10.28
C ALA A 128 -8.21 -9.94 10.55
N GLU A 129 -9.44 -10.34 10.18
CA GLU A 129 -9.95 -11.69 10.35
C GLU A 129 -9.15 -12.72 9.54
N VAL A 130 -8.84 -12.43 8.28
CA VAL A 130 -7.99 -13.28 7.43
C VAL A 130 -6.57 -13.41 8.03
N LYS A 131 -6.03 -12.34 8.60
CA LYS A 131 -4.73 -12.37 9.26
C LYS A 131 -4.69 -13.31 10.47
N THR A 132 -5.82 -13.57 11.14
CA THR A 132 -5.86 -14.55 12.25
C THR A 132 -5.57 -15.98 11.81
N LEU A 133 -5.77 -16.29 10.53
CA LEU A 133 -5.56 -17.61 9.92
C LEU A 133 -4.23 -17.71 9.16
N THR A 134 -3.51 -16.61 9.05
CA THR A 134 -2.25 -16.47 8.31
C THR A 134 -1.06 -16.95 9.13
N ASP A 135 -0.07 -17.56 8.49
CA ASP A 135 1.17 -17.98 9.13
C ASP A 135 2.25 -16.89 9.07
N ILE A 136 2.28 -16.10 8.00
CA ILE A 136 3.14 -14.94 7.84
C ILE A 136 2.52 -13.91 6.89
N CYS A 137 2.60 -12.63 7.25
CA CYS A 137 2.26 -11.53 6.33
C CYS A 137 3.48 -11.11 5.51
N VAL A 138 3.20 -10.55 4.33
CA VAL A 138 4.21 -9.92 3.46
C VAL A 138 3.65 -8.63 2.84
N THR A 139 4.55 -7.79 2.32
CA THR A 139 4.21 -6.65 1.45
C THR A 139 4.91 -6.80 0.12
N SER A 140 4.55 -6.02 -0.91
CA SER A 140 5.29 -5.99 -2.17
C SER A 140 6.78 -5.61 -1.99
N SER A 141 7.12 -4.94 -0.89
CA SER A 141 8.50 -4.53 -0.58
C SER A 141 9.37 -5.66 -0.01
N ASN A 142 8.77 -6.67 0.63
CA ASN A 142 9.54 -7.69 1.36
C ASN A 142 9.18 -9.14 1.01
N ALA A 143 8.17 -9.35 0.14
CA ALA A 143 7.66 -10.69 -0.16
C ALA A 143 8.75 -11.63 -0.66
N LEU A 144 9.54 -11.23 -1.66
CA LEU A 144 10.64 -12.05 -2.19
C LEU A 144 11.64 -12.40 -1.09
N LYS A 145 12.14 -11.41 -0.36
CA LYS A 145 13.12 -11.59 0.73
C LYS A 145 12.62 -12.54 1.83
N ILE A 146 11.33 -12.43 2.19
CA ILE A 146 10.73 -13.30 3.20
C ILE A 146 10.57 -14.71 2.67
N MET A 147 10.00 -14.86 1.46
CA MET A 147 9.77 -16.15 0.83
C MET A 147 11.07 -16.93 0.61
N GLU A 148 12.18 -16.25 0.25
CA GLU A 148 13.51 -16.85 0.16
C GLU A 148 13.99 -17.47 1.48
N LYS A 149 13.71 -16.82 2.60
CA LYS A 149 14.15 -17.25 3.94
C LYS A 149 13.30 -18.36 4.55
N LEU A 150 12.10 -18.60 4.02
CA LEU A 150 11.23 -19.68 4.51
C LEU A 150 11.75 -21.03 4.00
N GLU A 151 11.92 -21.98 4.93
CA GLU A 151 12.36 -23.33 4.62
C GLU A 151 11.24 -24.19 4.00
N ASP A 152 9.98 -23.78 4.21
CA ASP A 152 8.81 -24.42 3.62
C ASP A 152 8.91 -24.43 2.09
N THR A 153 8.34 -25.48 1.48
CA THR A 153 8.30 -25.65 0.02
C THR A 153 6.91 -25.54 -0.58
N GLN A 154 5.87 -25.63 0.26
CA GLN A 154 4.47 -25.57 -0.16
C GLN A 154 3.75 -24.39 0.48
N PHE A 155 3.21 -23.52 -0.34
CA PHE A 155 2.58 -22.28 0.09
C PHE A 155 1.20 -22.08 -0.51
N LEU A 156 0.30 -21.41 0.22
CA LEU A 156 -0.80 -20.66 -0.36
C LEU A 156 -0.44 -19.18 -0.27
N PHE A 157 -0.42 -18.48 -1.41
CA PHE A 157 -0.25 -17.04 -1.47
C PHE A 157 -1.60 -16.36 -1.73
N LEU A 158 -1.97 -15.40 -0.91
CA LEU A 158 -3.23 -14.65 -1.00
C LEU A 158 -3.03 -13.16 -0.71
N PRO A 159 -3.93 -12.25 -1.13
CA PRO A 159 -5.03 -12.49 -2.08
C PRO A 159 -4.62 -12.32 -3.54
N ASP A 160 -3.51 -11.57 -3.85
CA ASP A 160 -3.16 -11.11 -5.18
C ASP A 160 -2.43 -12.16 -6.01
N ARG A 161 -3.12 -12.72 -7.01
CA ARG A 161 -2.53 -13.71 -7.93
C ARG A 161 -1.41 -13.15 -8.80
N ASN A 162 -1.45 -11.85 -9.14
CA ASN A 162 -0.43 -11.26 -10.02
C ASN A 162 0.91 -11.14 -9.27
N LEU A 163 0.87 -10.58 -8.04
CA LEU A 163 2.03 -10.56 -7.15
C LEU A 163 2.52 -12.00 -6.86
N GLY A 164 1.59 -12.92 -6.59
CA GLY A 164 1.94 -14.32 -6.35
C GLY A 164 2.59 -14.98 -7.56
N THR A 165 2.09 -14.74 -8.78
CA THR A 165 2.71 -15.21 -10.03
C THR A 165 4.10 -14.62 -10.24
N TYR A 166 4.29 -13.34 -9.92
CA TYR A 166 5.60 -12.71 -9.97
C TYR A 166 6.57 -13.39 -8.99
N ILE A 167 6.15 -13.63 -7.75
CA ILE A 167 6.97 -14.34 -6.74
C ILE A 167 7.30 -15.76 -7.22
N GLN A 168 6.30 -16.51 -7.72
CA GLN A 168 6.52 -17.86 -8.25
C GLN A 168 7.54 -17.89 -9.40
N SER A 169 7.53 -16.86 -10.27
CA SER A 169 8.50 -16.77 -11.37
C SER A 169 9.95 -16.55 -10.90
N GLN A 170 10.12 -15.96 -9.70
CA GLN A 170 11.44 -15.75 -9.10
C GLN A 170 11.92 -16.95 -8.26
N MET A 171 11.01 -17.86 -7.89
CA MET A 171 11.25 -19.03 -7.04
C MET A 171 10.57 -20.27 -7.63
N PRO A 172 11.01 -20.75 -8.80
CA PRO A 172 10.35 -21.86 -9.50
C PRO A 172 10.42 -23.19 -8.74
N GLU A 173 11.34 -23.32 -7.78
CA GLU A 173 11.50 -24.50 -6.92
C GLU A 173 10.45 -24.61 -5.80
N LYS A 174 9.73 -23.51 -5.48
CA LYS A 174 8.68 -23.49 -4.45
C LYS A 174 7.31 -23.74 -5.08
N ASP A 175 6.51 -24.60 -4.47
CA ASP A 175 5.11 -24.84 -4.88
C ASP A 175 4.20 -23.78 -4.24
N ILE A 176 3.86 -22.74 -5.02
CA ILE A 176 3.04 -21.63 -4.57
C ILE A 176 1.66 -21.70 -5.24
N GLU A 177 0.67 -22.20 -4.50
CA GLU A 177 -0.72 -22.08 -4.90
C GLU A 177 -1.22 -20.65 -4.73
N LEU A 178 -2.01 -20.14 -5.68
CA LEU A 178 -2.44 -18.76 -5.73
C LEU A 178 -3.94 -18.63 -5.45
N TRP A 179 -4.30 -17.78 -4.49
CA TRP A 179 -5.69 -17.35 -4.35
C TRP A 179 -6.11 -16.52 -5.57
N PRO A 180 -7.34 -16.67 -6.11
CA PRO A 180 -7.72 -16.04 -7.38
C PRO A 180 -8.05 -14.54 -7.30
N GLY A 181 -7.65 -13.84 -6.24
CA GLY A 181 -7.84 -12.40 -6.07
C GLY A 181 -6.86 -11.56 -6.90
N PHE A 182 -7.14 -10.28 -7.03
CA PHE A 182 -6.30 -9.33 -7.78
C PHE A 182 -6.66 -7.87 -7.46
N CYS A 183 -5.71 -6.96 -7.67
CA CYS A 183 -5.97 -5.52 -7.56
C CYS A 183 -6.74 -5.00 -8.78
N LEU A 184 -7.95 -4.46 -8.58
CA LEU A 184 -8.78 -3.91 -9.66
C LEU A 184 -8.09 -2.76 -10.41
N THR A 185 -7.31 -1.94 -9.72
CA THR A 185 -6.62 -0.78 -10.31
C THR A 185 -5.53 -1.24 -11.26
N HIS A 186 -4.62 -2.12 -10.80
CA HIS A 186 -3.51 -2.60 -11.62
C HIS A 186 -3.96 -3.58 -12.72
N GLN A 187 -5.02 -4.37 -12.48
CA GLN A 187 -5.56 -5.29 -13.47
C GLN A 187 -6.16 -4.58 -14.70
N ARG A 188 -6.58 -3.32 -14.56
CA ARG A 188 -7.14 -2.52 -15.67
C ARG A 188 -6.11 -2.04 -16.68
N LEU A 189 -4.83 -2.00 -16.31
CA LEU A 189 -3.76 -1.60 -17.21
C LEU A 189 -3.58 -2.68 -18.28
N ARG A 190 -3.72 -2.29 -19.55
CA ARG A 190 -3.53 -3.19 -20.67
C ARG A 190 -2.11 -3.10 -21.19
N ARG A 191 -1.60 -4.20 -21.72
CA ARG A 191 -0.29 -4.27 -22.37
C ARG A 191 -0.18 -3.24 -23.51
N GLU A 192 -1.24 -3.09 -24.29
CA GLU A 192 -1.31 -2.18 -25.43
C GLU A 192 -1.15 -0.72 -25.01
N ASP A 193 -1.76 -0.32 -23.88
CA ASP A 193 -1.62 1.05 -23.33
C ASP A 193 -0.14 1.37 -23.04
N VAL A 194 0.62 0.39 -22.55
CA VAL A 194 2.07 0.54 -22.25
C VAL A 194 2.90 0.56 -23.54
N VAL A 195 2.62 -0.32 -24.50
CA VAL A 195 3.32 -0.38 -25.79
C VAL A 195 3.19 0.94 -26.55
N GLU A 196 1.98 1.52 -26.64
CA GLU A 196 1.75 2.82 -27.27
C GLU A 196 2.63 3.93 -26.66
N LEU A 197 2.79 3.92 -25.34
CA LEU A 197 3.64 4.89 -24.65
C LEU A 197 5.14 4.62 -24.86
N MET A 198 5.56 3.36 -24.93
CA MET A 198 6.95 2.99 -25.25
C MET A 198 7.32 3.44 -26.67
N ASP A 199 6.43 3.23 -27.64
CA ASP A 199 6.64 3.67 -29.04
C ASP A 199 6.72 5.21 -29.14
N ALA A 200 5.92 5.93 -28.36
CA ALA A 200 5.92 7.39 -28.31
C ALA A 200 7.10 7.97 -27.50
N ASN A 201 7.71 7.18 -26.60
CA ASN A 201 8.81 7.62 -25.72
C ASN A 201 9.90 6.53 -25.66
N PRO A 202 10.67 6.31 -26.73
CA PRO A 202 11.59 5.18 -26.86
C PRO A 202 12.79 5.21 -25.89
N SER A 203 13.05 6.33 -25.21
CA SER A 203 14.06 6.47 -24.16
C SER A 203 13.53 6.20 -22.75
N ALA A 204 12.21 6.06 -22.58
CA ALA A 204 11.59 5.89 -21.29
C ALA A 204 11.69 4.43 -20.79
N GLN A 205 12.06 4.25 -19.53
CA GLN A 205 12.00 2.95 -18.86
C GLN A 205 10.61 2.73 -18.25
N VAL A 206 10.12 1.50 -18.33
CA VAL A 206 8.86 1.08 -17.74
C VAL A 206 9.09 0.58 -16.30
N LEU A 207 8.49 1.25 -15.33
CA LEU A 207 8.54 0.85 -13.93
C LEU A 207 7.17 0.34 -13.50
N ALA A 208 7.05 -0.93 -13.12
CA ALA A 208 5.77 -1.58 -12.85
C ALA A 208 5.66 -2.10 -11.41
N HIS A 209 4.46 -1.96 -10.84
CA HIS A 209 4.12 -2.65 -9.59
C HIS A 209 3.78 -4.13 -9.87
N PRO A 210 4.20 -5.09 -9.02
CA PRO A 210 3.98 -6.52 -9.26
C PRO A 210 2.50 -6.95 -9.20
N GLU A 211 1.58 -6.09 -8.77
CA GLU A 211 0.12 -6.30 -8.91
C GLU A 211 -0.38 -6.15 -10.35
N CYS A 212 0.43 -5.62 -11.28
CA CYS A 212 0.10 -5.59 -12.68
C CYS A 212 0.01 -7.00 -13.27
N ASN A 213 -0.82 -7.17 -14.32
CA ASN A 213 -0.90 -8.45 -15.02
C ASN A 213 0.40 -8.79 -15.77
N GLN A 214 0.61 -10.07 -16.07
CA GLN A 214 1.85 -10.57 -16.68
C GLN A 214 2.17 -9.93 -18.04
N GLY A 215 1.15 -9.50 -18.81
CA GLY A 215 1.37 -8.80 -20.08
C GLY A 215 2.07 -7.44 -19.91
N VAL A 216 1.78 -6.74 -18.81
CA VAL A 216 2.45 -5.48 -18.43
C VAL A 216 3.81 -5.76 -17.81
N LEU A 217 3.90 -6.72 -16.87
CA LEU A 217 5.16 -7.06 -16.21
C LEU A 217 6.24 -7.51 -17.21
N GLY A 218 5.83 -8.20 -18.29
CA GLY A 218 6.75 -8.61 -19.37
C GLY A 218 7.33 -7.46 -20.20
N LEU A 219 6.85 -6.21 -20.03
CA LEU A 219 7.37 -5.00 -20.68
C LEU A 219 8.21 -4.15 -19.72
N ALA A 220 8.22 -4.47 -18.42
CA ALA A 220 8.84 -3.62 -17.41
C ALA A 220 10.36 -3.79 -17.36
N ASP A 221 11.09 -2.67 -17.33
CA ASP A 221 12.52 -2.61 -17.04
C ASP A 221 12.81 -2.79 -15.55
N TYR A 222 11.83 -2.43 -14.70
CA TYR A 222 11.89 -2.64 -13.27
C TYR A 222 10.53 -3.03 -12.72
N ILE A 223 10.51 -4.07 -11.89
CA ILE A 223 9.33 -4.51 -11.15
C ILE A 223 9.63 -4.38 -9.67
N GLY A 224 8.80 -3.64 -8.95
CA GLY A 224 8.99 -3.44 -7.52
C GLY A 224 7.81 -2.77 -6.83
N SER A 225 7.89 -2.70 -5.49
CA SER A 225 6.91 -2.00 -4.69
C SER A 225 6.86 -0.51 -5.01
N THR A 226 5.85 0.20 -4.51
CA THR A 226 5.75 1.66 -4.65
C THR A 226 7.02 2.36 -4.18
N LYS A 227 7.56 1.97 -3.02
CA LYS A 227 8.85 2.50 -2.52
C LYS A 227 10.01 2.11 -3.44
N GLY A 228 10.04 0.87 -3.94
CA GLY A 228 11.07 0.42 -4.87
C GLY A 228 11.08 1.22 -6.17
N ILE A 229 9.91 1.54 -6.73
CA ILE A 229 9.78 2.40 -7.92
C ILE A 229 10.34 3.81 -7.66
N LEU A 230 10.01 4.42 -6.51
CA LEU A 230 10.56 5.72 -6.10
C LEU A 230 12.08 5.69 -6.00
N ASP A 231 12.62 4.68 -5.34
CA ASP A 231 14.06 4.52 -5.15
C ASP A 231 14.79 4.26 -6.48
N TYR A 232 14.21 3.41 -7.34
CA TYR A 232 14.76 3.15 -8.67
C TYR A 232 14.80 4.43 -9.50
N ALA A 233 13.69 5.15 -9.56
CA ALA A 233 13.60 6.41 -10.30
C ALA A 233 14.62 7.44 -9.79
N LYS A 234 14.81 7.55 -8.47
CA LYS A 234 15.74 8.47 -7.84
C LYS A 234 17.20 8.16 -8.18
N ASN A 235 17.59 6.89 -8.14
CA ASN A 235 18.96 6.43 -8.30
C ASN A 235 19.36 6.18 -9.77
N SER A 236 18.39 6.02 -10.67
CA SER A 236 18.62 5.77 -12.09
C SER A 236 19.22 6.99 -12.79
N GLN A 237 20.10 6.75 -13.78
CA GLN A 237 20.62 7.78 -14.69
C GLN A 237 19.62 8.16 -15.80
N HIS A 238 18.60 7.34 -16.05
CA HIS A 238 17.54 7.62 -16.99
C HIS A 238 16.74 8.85 -16.59
N LYS A 239 16.18 9.55 -17.60
CA LYS A 239 15.46 10.81 -17.40
C LYS A 239 13.97 10.70 -17.68
N GLU A 240 13.54 9.64 -18.33
CA GLU A 240 12.15 9.43 -18.72
C GLU A 240 11.67 8.07 -18.23
N PHE A 241 10.47 8.03 -17.65
CA PHE A 241 9.89 6.82 -17.06
C PHE A 241 8.39 6.73 -17.35
N ILE A 242 7.94 5.54 -17.74
CA ILE A 242 6.54 5.17 -17.82
C ILE A 242 6.19 4.45 -16.51
N ILE A 243 5.21 4.98 -15.78
CA ILE A 243 4.85 4.52 -14.44
C ILE A 243 3.61 3.66 -14.51
N ALA A 244 3.80 2.35 -14.31
CA ALA A 244 2.75 1.33 -14.33
C ALA A 244 2.31 0.97 -12.88
N THR A 245 1.82 1.96 -12.17
CA THR A 245 1.17 1.83 -10.86
C THR A 245 0.20 2.99 -10.63
N GLU A 246 -0.42 3.06 -9.47
CA GLU A 246 -1.45 4.03 -9.11
C GLU A 246 -0.93 5.48 -9.13
N ASP A 247 -1.78 6.41 -9.58
CA ASP A 247 -1.43 7.80 -9.93
C ASP A 247 -0.84 8.63 -8.78
N GLY A 248 -1.20 8.36 -7.53
CA GLY A 248 -0.71 9.13 -6.37
C GLY A 248 0.82 9.12 -6.21
N ILE A 249 1.50 8.12 -6.76
CA ILE A 249 2.97 8.07 -6.76
C ILE A 249 3.60 9.19 -7.62
N MET A 250 2.85 9.75 -8.58
CA MET A 250 3.35 10.78 -9.47
C MET A 250 3.78 12.04 -8.71
N HIS A 251 3.10 12.35 -7.59
CA HIS A 251 3.44 13.49 -6.75
C HIS A 251 4.86 13.38 -6.16
N PRO A 252 5.22 12.36 -5.35
CA PRO A 252 6.58 12.24 -4.82
C PRO A 252 7.63 11.97 -5.91
N LEU A 253 7.29 11.30 -7.02
CA LEU A 253 8.22 11.13 -8.14
C LEU A 253 8.65 12.48 -8.72
N SER A 254 7.70 13.39 -8.95
CA SER A 254 7.95 14.70 -9.55
C SER A 254 8.67 15.63 -8.58
N GLU A 255 8.24 15.67 -7.31
CA GLU A 255 8.85 16.51 -6.28
C GLU A 255 10.32 16.12 -5.99
N ASP A 256 10.59 14.82 -5.84
CA ASP A 256 11.93 14.33 -5.52
C ASP A 256 12.88 14.33 -6.75
N ASN A 257 12.36 14.45 -7.97
CA ASN A 257 13.13 14.37 -9.21
C ASN A 257 12.74 15.45 -10.25
N PRO A 258 12.92 16.74 -9.97
CA PRO A 258 12.42 17.84 -10.83
C PRO A 258 13.02 17.86 -12.25
N ASN A 259 14.12 17.15 -12.47
CA ASN A 259 14.81 17.06 -13.75
C ASN A 259 14.51 15.77 -14.54
N LYS A 260 13.47 15.01 -14.10
CA LYS A 260 13.04 13.76 -14.75
C LYS A 260 11.59 13.88 -15.22
N LYS A 261 11.26 13.16 -16.27
CA LYS A 261 9.92 13.11 -16.85
C LYS A 261 9.25 11.79 -16.45
N PHE A 262 8.05 11.88 -15.87
CA PHE A 262 7.24 10.74 -15.50
C PHE A 262 5.95 10.75 -16.29
N ILE A 263 5.59 9.61 -16.87
CA ILE A 263 4.41 9.40 -17.71
C ILE A 263 3.59 8.31 -17.05
N LEU A 264 2.38 8.61 -16.60
CA LEU A 264 1.48 7.61 -16.06
C LEU A 264 1.03 6.68 -17.18
N ALA A 265 1.17 5.36 -16.98
CA ALA A 265 0.90 4.36 -18.02
C ALA A 265 -0.58 4.32 -18.48
N SER A 266 -1.50 4.76 -17.64
CA SER A 266 -2.90 4.95 -18.03
C SER A 266 -3.61 5.88 -17.04
N PRO A 267 -4.50 6.80 -17.49
CA PRO A 267 -5.32 7.61 -16.58
C PRO A 267 -6.32 6.77 -15.76
N ARG A 268 -6.46 5.49 -16.06
CA ARG A 268 -7.29 4.53 -15.30
C ARG A 268 -6.60 3.95 -14.08
N LEU A 269 -5.32 4.23 -13.88
CA LEU A 269 -4.55 3.79 -12.70
C LEU A 269 -4.85 4.64 -11.45
N VAL A 270 -6.12 4.76 -11.12
CA VAL A 270 -6.64 5.50 -9.97
C VAL A 270 -7.35 4.53 -9.03
N CYS A 271 -6.90 4.45 -7.79
CA CYS A 271 -7.58 3.69 -6.75
C CYS A 271 -8.68 4.54 -6.11
N MET A 272 -9.91 4.37 -6.58
CA MET A 272 -11.08 5.13 -6.11
C MET A 272 -11.28 5.03 -4.59
N ASN A 273 -10.88 3.91 -3.97
CA ASN A 273 -11.01 3.75 -2.53
C ASN A 273 -9.95 4.54 -1.74
N MET A 274 -8.72 4.62 -2.23
CA MET A 274 -7.71 5.52 -1.66
C MET A 274 -8.14 6.99 -1.76
N LYS A 275 -8.80 7.38 -2.87
CA LYS A 275 -9.29 8.73 -3.12
C LYS A 275 -10.58 9.09 -2.34
N LYS A 276 -11.17 8.15 -1.58
CA LYS A 276 -12.25 8.47 -0.62
C LYS A 276 -11.76 9.28 0.58
N ASN A 277 -10.48 9.22 0.89
CA ASN A 277 -9.87 10.15 1.81
C ASN A 277 -9.79 11.53 1.15
N SER A 278 -10.27 12.56 1.85
CA SER A 278 -10.22 13.95 1.42
C SER A 278 -9.67 14.82 2.53
N LEU A 279 -9.19 16.02 2.21
CA LEU A 279 -8.79 17.00 3.23
C LEU A 279 -9.95 17.30 4.20
N GLN A 280 -11.19 17.43 3.69
CA GLN A 280 -12.36 17.65 4.52
C GLN A 280 -12.64 16.48 5.45
N GLY A 281 -12.49 15.24 4.96
CA GLY A 281 -12.62 14.03 5.77
C GLY A 281 -11.52 13.95 6.84
N LEU A 282 -10.29 14.28 6.49
CA LEU A 282 -9.16 14.36 7.42
C LEU A 282 -9.37 15.41 8.51
N TYR A 283 -9.84 16.61 8.13
CA TYR A 283 -10.16 17.67 9.07
C TYR A 283 -11.21 17.23 10.09
N ARG A 284 -12.35 16.69 9.61
CA ARG A 284 -13.43 16.21 10.48
C ARG A 284 -12.97 15.09 11.40
N CYS A 285 -12.23 14.13 10.85
CA CYS A 285 -11.66 13.02 11.59
C CYS A 285 -10.77 13.50 12.75
N LEU A 286 -9.91 14.50 12.50
CA LEU A 286 -9.08 15.12 13.55
C LEU A 286 -9.91 15.90 14.55
N LEU A 287 -10.88 16.70 14.09
CA LEU A 287 -11.70 17.57 14.94
C LEU A 287 -12.54 16.76 15.92
N GLU A 288 -13.26 15.78 15.40
CA GLU A 288 -14.28 15.01 16.12
C GLU A 288 -13.73 13.69 16.70
N GLU A 289 -12.53 13.27 16.30
CA GLU A 289 -11.92 11.98 16.62
C GLU A 289 -12.84 10.78 16.31
N THR A 290 -13.54 10.88 15.19
CA THR A 290 -14.45 9.85 14.67
C THR A 290 -13.74 8.84 13.78
N ASN A 291 -14.47 7.79 13.37
CA ASN A 291 -13.98 6.75 12.47
C ASN A 291 -12.82 5.93 13.06
N GLU A 292 -12.87 5.61 14.34
CA GLU A 292 -11.90 4.74 14.98
C GLU A 292 -12.00 3.29 14.47
N ILE A 293 -10.85 2.69 14.23
CA ILE A 293 -10.73 1.25 13.95
C ILE A 293 -10.83 0.49 15.27
N LEU A 294 -11.91 -0.26 15.39
CA LEU A 294 -12.18 -1.12 16.54
C LEU A 294 -12.03 -2.58 16.14
N LEU A 295 -11.24 -3.32 16.89
CA LEU A 295 -11.03 -4.76 16.76
C LEU A 295 -11.13 -5.38 18.15
N ASP A 296 -11.69 -6.57 18.25
CA ASP A 296 -11.69 -7.33 19.48
C ASP A 296 -10.27 -7.83 19.84
N GLU A 297 -10.05 -8.08 21.12
CA GLU A 297 -8.72 -8.41 21.64
C GLU A 297 -8.19 -9.73 21.07
N GLN A 298 -9.02 -10.73 20.88
CA GLN A 298 -8.65 -12.02 20.31
C GLN A 298 -8.18 -11.88 18.87
N THR A 299 -8.89 -11.10 18.05
CA THR A 299 -8.49 -10.79 16.67
C THR A 299 -7.15 -10.08 16.64
N ILE A 300 -6.94 -9.08 17.52
CA ILE A 300 -5.65 -8.37 17.61
C ILE A 300 -4.51 -9.34 17.94
N GLU A 301 -4.67 -10.17 18.96
CA GLU A 301 -3.61 -11.10 19.40
C GLU A 301 -3.25 -12.14 18.34
N LEU A 302 -4.24 -12.71 17.65
CA LEU A 302 -4.02 -13.70 16.62
C LEU A 302 -3.39 -13.09 15.35
N ALA A 303 -3.95 -11.98 14.87
CA ALA A 303 -3.48 -11.30 13.66
C ALA A 303 -2.12 -10.61 13.84
N LYS A 304 -1.72 -10.30 15.08
CA LYS A 304 -0.41 -9.73 15.39
C LYS A 304 0.74 -10.69 15.09
N LYS A 305 0.56 -11.98 15.30
CA LYS A 305 1.62 -13.00 15.13
C LYS A 305 2.22 -13.00 13.71
N PRO A 306 1.43 -13.13 12.62
CA PRO A 306 1.96 -13.09 11.26
C PRO A 306 2.53 -11.72 10.87
N LEU A 307 2.04 -10.62 11.45
CA LEU A 307 2.59 -9.28 11.23
C LEU A 307 3.94 -9.11 11.95
N ASP A 308 4.08 -9.55 13.21
CA ASP A 308 5.34 -9.53 13.93
C ASP A 308 6.40 -10.39 13.23
N ARG A 309 6.01 -11.57 12.72
CA ARG A 309 6.89 -12.44 11.93
C ARG A 309 7.36 -11.73 10.65
N MET A 310 6.47 -11.04 9.95
CA MET A 310 6.83 -10.19 8.81
C MET A 310 7.85 -9.13 9.19
N LEU A 311 7.61 -8.37 10.26
CA LEU A 311 8.49 -7.29 10.69
C LEU A 311 9.89 -7.80 11.09
N ALA A 312 9.96 -8.95 11.75
CA ALA A 312 11.22 -9.57 12.17
C ALA A 312 12.06 -10.08 10.99
N MET A 313 11.43 -10.46 9.88
CA MET A 313 12.11 -11.00 8.69
C MET A 313 12.37 -9.96 7.59
N SER A 314 11.87 -8.73 7.74
CA SER A 314 11.94 -7.64 6.74
C SER A 314 13.32 -6.99 6.61
#